data_fc55eab84fb781930aeca68867530730
#
_entry.id   fc55eab84fb781930aeca68867530730
#
_cell.length_a   1.000
_cell.length_b   1.000
_cell.length_c   1.000
_cell.angle_alpha   90.00
_cell.angle_beta   90.00
_cell.angle_gamma   90.00
#
_symmetry.space_group_name_H-M   'P 1'
#
loop_
_entity.id
_entity.type
_entity.pdbx_description
1 polymer ?
#
loop_
_entity_poly.entity_id
_entity_poly.type
_entity_poly.pdbx_seq_one_letter_code
_entity_poly.pdbx_strand_id
1 'polypeptide(L)'
;MNATPKVLAFDVFGTVVDWHGSIAAEVKRIGLPADPDAFATAWRNGYRPAMARVRSGELPWTKIDDLHRLILDGVLKEFDITHLSEDQKKHLNLVWHRLLPWEDTIEGLLRLKSKFTIVTLSN
;
A
#
# COMPACT_ATOMS: atom_id res chain seq x y z
N MET A 1 23.21 -19.63 -24.55
CA MET A 1 21.86 -20.21 -24.59
C MET A 1 20.94 -19.44 -23.67
N ASN A 2 19.83 -18.98 -24.21
CA ASN A 2 18.83 -18.29 -23.41
C ASN A 2 17.82 -19.31 -22.88
N ALA A 3 17.85 -19.54 -21.57
CA ALA A 3 16.83 -20.36 -20.92
C ALA A 3 15.52 -19.59 -20.83
N THR A 4 14.40 -20.22 -21.18
CA THR A 4 13.08 -19.64 -20.97
C THR A 4 12.78 -19.62 -19.47
N PRO A 5 12.39 -18.48 -18.87
CA PRO A 5 12.01 -18.45 -17.47
C PRO A 5 10.80 -19.34 -17.22
N LYS A 6 10.77 -19.98 -16.07
CA LYS A 6 9.63 -20.81 -15.62
C LYS A 6 8.71 -20.06 -14.68
N VAL A 7 9.28 -19.11 -13.95
CA VAL A 7 8.58 -18.31 -12.94
C VAL A 7 8.83 -16.84 -13.21
N LEU A 8 7.76 -16.03 -13.12
CA LEU A 8 7.83 -14.59 -13.15
C LEU A 8 7.41 -14.05 -11.79
N ALA A 9 8.32 -13.31 -11.15
CA ALA A 9 8.08 -12.68 -9.87
C ALA A 9 7.73 -11.20 -10.07
N PHE A 10 6.61 -10.77 -9.51
CA PHE A 10 6.11 -9.41 -9.66
C PHE A 10 6.20 -8.64 -8.35
N ASP A 11 6.80 -7.46 -8.42
CA ASP A 11 6.54 -6.43 -7.42
C ASP A 11 5.05 -6.07 -7.45
N VAL A 12 4.50 -5.64 -6.32
CA VAL A 12 3.05 -5.43 -6.19
C VAL A 12 2.70 -3.94 -6.19
N PHE A 13 3.16 -3.20 -5.19
CA PHE A 13 2.73 -1.82 -4.97
C PHE A 13 3.34 -0.88 -6.01
N GLY A 14 2.50 -0.37 -6.90
CA GLY A 14 2.89 0.49 -8.02
C GLY A 14 3.19 -0.27 -9.31
N THR A 15 3.43 -1.58 -9.24
CA THR A 15 3.67 -2.43 -10.41
C THR A 15 2.38 -3.05 -10.93
N VAL A 16 1.66 -3.78 -10.08
CA VAL A 16 0.39 -4.44 -10.46
C VAL A 16 -0.83 -3.72 -9.92
N VAL A 17 -0.69 -2.93 -8.85
CA VAL A 17 -1.78 -2.14 -8.28
C VAL A 17 -1.41 -0.67 -8.16
N ASP A 18 -2.40 0.20 -8.38
CA ASP A 18 -2.29 1.65 -8.20
C ASP A 18 -2.56 2.01 -6.73
N TRP A 19 -1.53 1.90 -5.90
CA TRP A 19 -1.67 2.24 -4.48
C TRP A 19 -1.96 3.73 -4.28
N HIS A 20 -1.29 4.62 -5.01
CA HIS A 20 -1.43 6.06 -4.85
C HIS A 20 -2.84 6.53 -5.22
N GLY A 21 -3.29 6.17 -6.42
CA GLY A 21 -4.62 6.54 -6.89
C GLY A 21 -5.74 5.93 -6.04
N SER A 22 -5.56 4.70 -5.57
CA SER A 22 -6.55 4.02 -4.70
C SER A 22 -6.68 4.72 -3.35
N ILE A 23 -5.58 5.09 -2.71
CA ILE A 23 -5.59 5.80 -1.43
C ILE A 23 -6.15 7.22 -1.61
N ALA A 24 -5.70 7.94 -2.64
CA ALA A 24 -6.20 9.29 -2.93
C ALA A 24 -7.72 9.30 -3.18
N ALA A 25 -8.22 8.32 -3.93
CA ALA A 25 -9.65 8.17 -4.17
C ALA A 25 -10.43 7.90 -2.86
N GLU A 26 -9.89 7.08 -1.97
CA GLU A 26 -10.52 6.81 -0.66
C GLU A 26 -10.55 8.04 0.23
N VAL A 27 -9.45 8.78 0.31
CA VAL A 27 -9.37 10.04 1.06
C VAL A 27 -10.44 11.03 0.57
N LYS A 28 -10.59 11.15 -0.74
CA LYS A 28 -11.61 11.99 -1.37
C LYS A 28 -13.03 11.48 -1.07
N ARG A 29 -13.24 10.17 -1.20
CA ARG A 29 -14.56 9.53 -0.98
C ARG A 29 -15.08 9.76 0.44
N ILE A 30 -14.21 9.62 1.45
CA ILE A 30 -14.61 9.82 2.85
C ILE A 30 -14.57 11.29 3.30
N GLY A 31 -14.14 12.19 2.43
CA GLY A 31 -14.18 13.62 2.66
C GLY A 31 -13.16 14.12 3.69
N LEU A 32 -11.97 13.55 3.75
CA LEU A 32 -10.92 14.06 4.64
C LEU A 32 -10.51 15.49 4.23
N PRO A 33 -10.29 16.39 5.21
CA PRO A 33 -9.86 17.76 4.95
C PRO A 33 -8.36 17.82 4.64
N ALA A 34 -7.95 17.15 3.58
CA ALA A 34 -6.55 17.07 3.14
C ALA A 34 -6.51 16.92 1.63
N ASP A 35 -5.43 17.40 1.01
CA ASP A 35 -5.17 17.09 -0.38
C ASP A 35 -4.96 15.57 -0.52
N PRO A 36 -5.76 14.87 -1.35
CA PRO A 36 -5.71 13.41 -1.46
C PRO A 36 -4.35 12.87 -1.87
N ASP A 37 -3.69 13.52 -2.82
CA ASP A 37 -2.38 13.11 -3.33
C ASP A 37 -1.29 13.31 -2.28
N ALA A 38 -1.31 14.44 -1.59
CA ALA A 38 -0.37 14.73 -0.51
C ALA A 38 -0.53 13.75 0.65
N PHE A 39 -1.77 13.40 1.00
CA PHE A 39 -2.06 12.43 2.05
C PHE A 39 -1.53 11.02 1.69
N ALA A 40 -1.83 10.55 0.49
CA ALA A 40 -1.34 9.26 0.00
C ALA A 40 0.19 9.20 0.00
N THR A 41 0.85 10.24 -0.47
CA THR A 41 2.31 10.36 -0.51
C THR A 41 2.91 10.37 0.91
N ALA A 42 2.34 11.14 1.83
CA ALA A 42 2.79 11.19 3.21
C ALA A 42 2.70 9.83 3.89
N TRP A 43 1.59 9.11 3.68
CA TRP A 43 1.42 7.78 4.24
C TRP A 43 2.49 6.80 3.72
N ARG A 44 2.71 6.79 2.41
CA ARG A 44 3.76 5.93 1.80
C ARG A 44 5.17 6.31 2.26
N ASN A 45 5.44 7.59 2.39
CA ASN A 45 6.76 8.07 2.82
C ASN A 45 7.11 7.66 4.26
N GLY A 46 6.11 7.40 5.09
CA GLY A 46 6.31 6.89 6.45
C GLY A 46 6.79 5.43 6.52
N TYR A 47 6.68 4.67 5.42
CA TYR A 47 7.01 3.24 5.40
C TYR A 47 8.48 2.95 5.70
N ARG A 48 9.41 3.58 4.98
CA ARG A 48 10.85 3.34 5.18
C ARG A 48 11.33 3.68 6.58
N PRO A 49 10.99 4.85 7.16
CA PRO A 49 11.35 5.17 8.54
C PRO A 49 10.76 4.17 9.54
N ALA A 50 9.51 3.76 9.38
CA ALA A 50 8.86 2.80 10.27
C ALA A 50 9.54 1.42 10.18
N MET A 51 9.85 0.94 8.98
CA MET A 51 10.61 -0.30 8.79
C MET A 51 12.01 -0.23 9.37
N ALA A 52 12.67 0.92 9.31
CA ALA A 52 13.98 1.13 9.94
C ALA A 52 13.90 0.96 11.46
N ARG A 53 12.84 1.42 12.09
CA ARG A 53 12.61 1.25 13.54
C ARG A 53 12.42 -0.23 13.92
N VAL A 54 11.77 -1.01 13.08
CA VAL A 54 11.65 -2.47 13.29
C VAL A 54 13.02 -3.14 13.13
N ARG A 55 13.76 -2.81 12.08
CA ARG A 55 15.10 -3.39 11.84
C ARG A 55 16.11 -3.05 12.92
N SER A 56 16.04 -1.85 13.50
CA SER A 56 16.93 -1.43 14.58
C SER A 56 16.58 -2.02 15.96
N GLY A 57 15.40 -2.66 16.07
CA GLY A 57 14.91 -3.17 17.34
C GLY A 57 14.21 -2.12 18.22
N GLU A 58 14.08 -0.89 17.76
CA GLU A 58 13.28 0.15 18.44
C GLU A 58 11.81 -0.26 18.56
N LEU A 59 11.28 -0.85 17.48
CA LEU A 59 9.99 -1.52 17.49
C LEU A 59 10.20 -3.04 17.42
N PRO A 60 9.35 -3.83 18.08
CA PRO A 60 9.35 -5.28 17.90
C PRO A 60 8.92 -5.65 16.48
N TRP A 61 9.01 -6.94 16.13
CA TRP A 61 8.43 -7.40 14.89
C TRP A 61 6.97 -6.98 14.81
N THR A 62 6.59 -6.33 13.72
CA THR A 62 5.29 -5.67 13.56
C THR A 62 4.68 -6.09 12.24
N LYS A 63 3.42 -6.53 12.26
CA LYS A 63 2.67 -6.81 11.03
C LYS A 63 2.54 -5.55 10.20
N ILE A 64 2.48 -5.73 8.88
CA ILE A 64 2.36 -4.58 7.97
C ILE A 64 1.12 -3.72 8.24
N ASP A 65 -0.01 -4.33 8.59
CA ASP A 65 -1.23 -3.58 8.90
C ASP A 65 -1.06 -2.70 10.15
N ASP A 66 -0.40 -3.21 11.17
CA ASP A 66 -0.12 -2.45 12.38
C ASP A 66 0.90 -1.35 12.12
N LEU A 67 1.88 -1.62 11.25
CA LEU A 67 2.85 -0.61 10.82
C LEU A 67 2.18 0.49 10.01
N HIS A 68 1.30 0.14 9.07
CA HIS A 68 0.51 1.11 8.30
C HIS A 68 -0.36 1.96 9.23
N ARG A 69 -0.94 1.36 10.29
CA ARG A 69 -1.74 2.10 11.27
C ARG A 69 -0.89 3.08 12.07
N LEU A 70 0.30 2.67 12.51
CA LEU A 70 1.23 3.55 13.20
C LEU A 70 1.56 4.78 12.34
N ILE A 71 1.85 4.54 11.05
CA ILE A 71 2.14 5.61 10.10
C ILE A 71 0.91 6.48 9.88
N LEU A 72 -0.28 5.88 9.72
CA LEU A 72 -1.54 6.60 9.54
C LEU A 72 -1.81 7.55 10.70
N ASP A 73 -1.62 7.11 11.94
CA ASP A 73 -1.83 7.96 13.12
C ASP A 73 -0.92 9.20 13.07
N GLY A 74 0.32 9.04 12.63
CA GLY A 74 1.25 10.16 12.41
C GLY A 74 0.80 11.09 11.29
N VAL A 75 0.33 10.55 10.17
CA VAL A 75 -0.16 11.32 9.02
C VAL A 75 -1.42 12.09 9.38
N LEU A 76 -2.37 11.46 10.09
CA LEU A 76 -3.58 12.15 10.56
C LEU A 76 -3.23 13.34 11.45
N LYS A 77 -2.23 13.19 12.30
CA LYS A 77 -1.73 14.27 13.15
C LYS A 77 -1.07 15.39 12.34
N GLU A 78 -0.25 15.01 11.35
CA GLU A 78 0.42 15.97 10.45
C GLU A 78 -0.58 16.84 9.68
N PHE A 79 -1.69 16.25 9.24
CA PHE A 79 -2.76 16.95 8.52
C PHE A 79 -3.84 17.54 9.43
N ASP A 80 -3.65 17.51 10.75
CA ASP A 80 -4.58 18.09 11.74
C ASP A 80 -5.98 17.44 11.68
N ILE A 81 -6.05 16.16 11.36
CA ILE A 81 -7.29 15.38 11.26
C ILE A 81 -7.55 14.68 12.59
N THR A 82 -8.48 15.20 13.38
CA THR A 82 -8.74 14.74 14.75
C THR A 82 -10.13 14.15 14.96
N HIS A 83 -11.01 14.22 13.96
CA HIS A 83 -12.43 13.89 14.10
C HIS A 83 -12.79 12.44 13.77
N LEU A 84 -11.83 11.61 13.30
CA LEU A 84 -12.11 10.23 12.95
C LEU A 84 -12.26 9.36 14.21
N SER A 85 -13.32 8.54 14.23
CA SER A 85 -13.48 7.50 15.23
C SER A 85 -12.45 6.38 15.02
N GLU A 86 -12.27 5.54 16.03
CA GLU A 86 -11.37 4.38 15.92
C GLU A 86 -11.81 3.42 14.80
N ASP A 87 -13.11 3.20 14.64
CA ASP A 87 -13.62 2.35 13.55
C ASP A 87 -13.36 2.96 12.17
N GLN A 88 -13.48 4.27 12.04
CA GLN A 88 -13.14 4.97 10.79
C GLN A 88 -11.64 4.85 10.47
N LYS A 89 -10.78 4.99 11.47
CA LYS A 89 -9.33 4.81 11.29
C LYS A 89 -8.98 3.38 10.89
N LYS A 90 -9.61 2.38 11.52
CA LYS A 90 -9.43 0.96 11.14
C LYS A 90 -9.87 0.72 9.69
N HIS A 91 -11.02 1.23 9.31
CA HIS A 91 -11.52 1.10 7.94
C HIS A 91 -10.59 1.77 6.93
N LEU A 92 -10.17 2.99 7.21
CA LEU A 92 -9.22 3.71 6.36
C LEU A 92 -7.90 2.94 6.24
N ASN A 93 -7.36 2.42 7.35
CA ASN A 93 -6.13 1.64 7.34
C ASN A 93 -6.20 0.43 6.40
N LEU A 94 -7.35 -0.20 6.31
CA LEU A 94 -7.56 -1.36 5.43
C LEU A 94 -7.72 -1.00 3.95
N VAL A 95 -7.58 0.27 3.56
CA VAL A 95 -7.51 0.64 2.14
C VAL A 95 -6.35 -0.07 1.43
N TRP A 96 -5.28 -0.39 2.15
CA TRP A 96 -4.17 -1.18 1.62
C TRP A 96 -4.56 -2.59 1.17
N HIS A 97 -5.69 -3.10 1.65
CA HIS A 97 -6.30 -4.36 1.21
C HIS A 97 -7.30 -4.19 0.05
N ARG A 98 -7.59 -2.95 -0.34
CA ARG A 98 -8.59 -2.61 -1.37
C ARG A 98 -7.98 -1.82 -2.54
N LEU A 99 -6.69 -1.98 -2.77
CA LEU A 99 -6.00 -1.30 -3.87
C LEU A 99 -6.50 -1.82 -5.21
N LEU A 100 -6.71 -0.90 -6.15
CA LEU A 100 -7.18 -1.25 -7.48
C LEU A 100 -6.00 -1.61 -8.39
N PRO A 101 -6.14 -2.64 -9.22
CA PRO A 101 -5.13 -2.96 -10.23
C PRO A 101 -5.07 -1.86 -11.30
N TRP A 102 -3.92 -1.73 -11.95
CA TRP A 102 -3.83 -0.97 -13.18
C TRP A 102 -4.77 -1.56 -14.23
N GLU A 103 -5.16 -0.75 -15.20
CA GLU A 103 -6.14 -1.12 -16.23
C GLU A 103 -5.77 -2.40 -16.99
N ASP A 104 -4.49 -2.62 -17.24
CA ASP A 104 -3.96 -3.77 -17.98
C ASP A 104 -3.51 -4.96 -17.10
N THR A 105 -3.57 -4.81 -15.76
CA THR A 105 -2.97 -5.80 -14.84
C THR A 105 -3.65 -7.16 -14.92
N ILE A 106 -4.96 -7.21 -14.81
CA ILE A 106 -5.69 -8.50 -14.75
C ILE A 106 -5.52 -9.27 -16.04
N GLU A 107 -5.74 -8.62 -17.19
CA GLU A 107 -5.60 -9.25 -18.50
C GLU A 107 -4.15 -9.67 -18.76
N GLY A 108 -3.19 -8.79 -18.46
CA GLY A 108 -1.77 -9.07 -18.64
C GLY A 108 -1.30 -10.25 -17.81
N LEU A 109 -1.67 -10.30 -16.52
CA LEU A 109 -1.31 -11.42 -15.62
C LEU A 109 -1.98 -12.73 -16.05
N LEU A 110 -3.23 -12.70 -16.50
CA LEU A 110 -3.91 -13.91 -17.02
C LEU A 110 -3.19 -14.47 -18.26
N ARG A 111 -2.76 -13.59 -19.17
CA ARG A 111 -1.99 -14.00 -20.35
C ARG A 111 -0.64 -14.62 -19.98
N LEU A 112 0.09 -14.01 -19.03
CA LEU A 112 1.36 -14.53 -18.56
C LEU A 112 1.20 -15.83 -17.81
N LYS A 113 0.15 -15.97 -16.99
CA LYS A 113 -0.15 -17.17 -16.24
C LYS A 113 -0.41 -18.39 -17.15
N SER A 114 -0.84 -18.17 -18.38
CA SER A 114 -1.06 -19.26 -19.33
C SER A 114 0.24 -19.98 -19.77
N LYS A 115 1.39 -19.30 -19.61
CA LYS A 115 2.70 -19.82 -20.01
C LYS A 115 3.72 -19.94 -18.87
N PHE A 116 3.54 -19.19 -17.80
CA PHE A 116 4.49 -19.11 -16.69
C PHE A 116 3.77 -19.30 -15.36
N THR A 117 4.52 -19.77 -14.38
CA THR A 117 4.11 -19.62 -12.99
C THR A 117 4.34 -18.17 -12.57
N ILE A 118 3.33 -17.48 -12.08
CA ILE A 118 3.45 -16.10 -11.58
C ILE A 118 3.38 -16.10 -10.06
N VAL A 119 4.23 -15.30 -9.44
CA VAL A 119 4.30 -15.15 -7.98
C VAL A 119 4.49 -13.67 -7.64
N THR A 120 4.17 -13.31 -6.43
CA THR A 120 4.47 -11.97 -5.89
C THR A 120 5.87 -11.94 -5.28
N LEU A 121 6.52 -10.79 -5.40
CA LEU A 121 7.78 -10.49 -4.72
C LEU A 121 7.62 -9.10 -4.11
N SER A 122 7.19 -9.04 -2.87
CA SER A 122 6.87 -7.81 -2.16
C SER A 122 7.45 -7.81 -0.75
N ASN A 123 7.81 -6.65 -0.29
CA ASN A 123 8.26 -6.46 1.09
C ASN A 123 7.09 -6.53 2.07
#